data_f2847f2c9f8f4c1db683909b7ba7de8a
#
_entry.id   f2847f2c9f8f4c1db683909b7ba7de8a
#
_cell.length_a   1.000
_cell.length_b   1.000
_cell.length_c   1.000
_cell.angle_alpha   90.00
_cell.angle_beta   90.00
_cell.angle_gamma   90.00
#
_symmetry.space_group_name_H-M   'P 1'
#
loop_
_entity.id
_entity.type
_entity.pdbx_description
1 polymer ?
#
loop_
_entity_poly.entity_id
_entity_poly.type
_entity_poly.pdbx_seq_one_letter_code
_entity_poly.pdbx_strand_id
1 'polypeptide(L)'
;MRKELFNLVLTMILKTIAVLFVLFVMRCVVTDEFYLRGLRPLLVSSVLVVLTEYFFENKRNYYLSVIALVSTVSSVLYIKKFTQEVLSFGMYNELVSFAIGSINAALGIFLLLGSSSFATVTKILIVALLFLPTFFLWGYYLSSGAWVTVDTVMAVLQTNFSESVEYMSDFLSASDYLIILVLFWMMLAMGIAVSKLKPRSVLKYGSIVLVGCVLLNGYFAYRHRRNDVIDIAFQTKIYTEKYKDFEKKKIERKNALKNVVNEVRSENTGVYVLVIGESQNRNNMFAYGYKRKTTPWLSSMKDRKNFIMFDNAYSCHTHTVPVLTYALTAKNQYNDLKLSESISLLEVAEVAGFETVWVSNQVRYSAWDTPITVIADEANQQFWYNDNVGEKTSTNNYDIKLIDSVKRMKLSDKMLIVFHLMGNHGSYRERYPREFKKFGGRKTLDEYDNSILYNDYVVKNLFDKVKTLPNFKGFIYFADHADAVLQGLAHDASKFIPQMTHIPMYMYFSDTYVDDFSDKVTNLNKAKYNTFTNDLIFNMVLSIMDVQVEKGYEANNDITSDKYDKTTSRFKTLYGKKQIL
;
A
#
# COMPACT_ATOMS: atom_id res chain seq x y z
N MET A 1 2.30 63.01 3.11
CA MET A 1 2.93 61.89 3.83
C MET A 1 2.04 61.26 4.90
N ARG A 2 1.62 61.91 6.03
CA ARG A 2 0.76 61.25 7.04
C ARG A 2 -0.62 60.80 6.49
N LYS A 3 -1.30 61.61 5.70
CA LYS A 3 -2.60 61.29 5.09
C LYS A 3 -2.51 60.17 4.05
N GLU A 4 -1.45 60.12 3.28
CA GLU A 4 -1.19 59.06 2.31
C GLU A 4 -0.87 57.72 2.99
N LEU A 5 -0.05 57.76 4.05
CA LEU A 5 0.24 56.57 4.85
C LEU A 5 -1.03 56.02 5.53
N PHE A 6 -1.88 56.93 6.08
CA PHE A 6 -3.16 56.54 6.67
C PHE A 6 -4.10 55.89 5.64
N ASN A 7 -4.22 56.45 4.45
CA ASN A 7 -5.04 55.88 3.37
C ASN A 7 -4.49 54.53 2.89
N LEU A 8 -3.17 54.38 2.81
CA LEU A 8 -2.54 53.10 2.47
C LEU A 8 -2.86 52.02 3.52
N VAL A 9 -2.68 52.33 4.79
CA VAL A 9 -2.96 51.39 5.90
C VAL A 9 -4.44 51.00 5.91
N LEU A 10 -5.32 51.99 5.79
CA LEU A 10 -6.78 51.75 5.75
C LEU A 10 -7.15 50.85 4.56
N THR A 11 -6.58 51.09 3.40
CA THR A 11 -6.79 50.23 2.19
C THR A 11 -6.32 48.81 2.44
N MET A 12 -5.16 48.58 3.07
CA MET A 12 -4.67 47.26 3.42
C MET A 12 -5.58 46.53 4.39
N ILE A 13 -6.06 47.24 5.43
CA ILE A 13 -7.01 46.67 6.41
C ILE A 13 -8.31 46.24 5.72
N LEU A 14 -8.91 47.09 4.90
CA LEU A 14 -10.16 46.78 4.20
C LEU A 14 -9.99 45.59 3.24
N LYS A 15 -8.87 45.49 2.54
CA LYS A 15 -8.55 44.33 1.69
C LYS A 15 -8.36 43.06 2.50
N THR A 16 -7.66 43.14 3.63
CA THR A 16 -7.47 41.98 4.52
C THR A 16 -8.82 41.45 5.02
N ILE A 17 -9.72 42.34 5.42
CA ILE A 17 -11.07 42.00 5.84
C ILE A 17 -11.85 41.34 4.70
N ALA A 18 -11.76 41.88 3.48
CA ALA A 18 -12.43 41.30 2.30
C ALA A 18 -11.91 39.91 1.97
N VAL A 19 -10.58 39.69 1.96
CA VAL A 19 -9.97 38.35 1.74
C VAL A 19 -10.38 37.39 2.86
N LEU A 20 -10.32 37.81 4.12
CA LEU A 20 -10.74 36.98 5.25
C LEU A 20 -12.21 36.59 5.14
N PHE A 21 -13.07 37.50 4.73
CA PHE A 21 -14.49 37.24 4.52
C PHE A 21 -14.71 36.16 3.43
N VAL A 22 -14.02 36.29 2.29
CA VAL A 22 -14.10 35.28 1.23
C VAL A 22 -13.63 33.89 1.71
N LEU A 23 -12.49 33.81 2.40
CA LEU A 23 -11.97 32.54 2.95
C LEU A 23 -12.91 31.98 4.01
N PHE A 24 -13.54 32.84 4.83
CA PHE A 24 -14.53 32.44 5.82
C PHE A 24 -15.80 31.89 5.17
N VAL A 25 -16.33 32.53 4.14
CA VAL A 25 -17.52 32.06 3.40
C VAL A 25 -17.21 30.71 2.74
N MET A 26 -16.05 30.56 2.07
CA MET A 26 -15.63 29.29 1.48
C MET A 26 -15.54 28.19 2.55
N ARG A 27 -15.02 28.50 3.74
CA ARG A 27 -15.00 27.57 4.87
C ARG A 27 -16.41 27.11 5.24
N CYS A 28 -17.33 28.05 5.46
CA CYS A 28 -18.71 27.72 5.84
C CYS A 28 -19.40 26.83 4.80
N VAL A 29 -19.18 27.09 3.52
CA VAL A 29 -19.73 26.28 2.42
C VAL A 29 -19.16 24.86 2.42
N VAL A 30 -17.85 24.69 2.69
CA VAL A 30 -17.19 23.38 2.67
C VAL A 30 -17.49 22.57 3.93
N THR A 31 -17.49 23.22 5.14
CA THR A 31 -17.63 22.51 6.42
C THR A 31 -19.08 22.43 6.93
N ASP A 32 -20.03 23.15 6.32
CA ASP A 32 -21.40 23.38 6.81
C ASP A 32 -21.46 23.98 8.24
N GLU A 33 -20.35 24.55 8.70
CA GLU A 33 -20.20 25.10 10.05
C GLU A 33 -20.03 26.63 10.02
N PHE A 34 -20.88 27.31 10.73
CA PHE A 34 -20.82 28.78 10.87
C PHE A 34 -20.30 29.19 12.25
N TYR A 35 -18.97 29.00 12.49
CA TYR A 35 -18.32 29.38 13.72
C TYR A 35 -17.24 30.44 13.49
N LEU A 36 -17.22 31.49 14.34
CA LEU A 36 -16.17 32.53 14.30
C LEU A 36 -14.87 32.09 15.01
N ARG A 37 -14.87 30.91 15.65
CA ARG A 37 -13.67 30.41 16.34
C ARG A 37 -12.60 29.93 15.33
N GLY A 38 -11.34 30.01 15.73
CA GLY A 38 -10.22 29.48 14.96
C GLY A 38 -9.85 30.29 13.70
N LEU A 39 -10.28 31.55 13.55
CA LEU A 39 -9.99 32.35 12.36
C LEU A 39 -8.54 32.83 12.26
N ARG A 40 -7.70 32.66 13.30
CA ARG A 40 -6.30 33.12 13.29
C ARG A 40 -5.49 32.68 12.08
N PRO A 41 -5.50 31.41 11.65
CA PRO A 41 -4.78 30.97 10.45
C PRO A 41 -5.28 31.70 9.19
N LEU A 42 -6.59 31.85 9.03
CA LEU A 42 -7.17 32.53 7.87
C LEU A 42 -6.83 34.03 7.88
N LEU A 43 -6.80 34.66 9.05
CA LEU A 43 -6.41 36.07 9.19
C LEU A 43 -4.94 36.27 8.78
N VAL A 44 -4.04 35.45 9.29
CA VAL A 44 -2.61 35.47 8.90
C VAL A 44 -2.47 35.26 7.38
N SER A 45 -3.17 34.30 6.82
CA SER A 45 -3.20 34.04 5.38
C SER A 45 -3.72 35.23 4.58
N SER A 46 -4.76 35.89 5.05
CA SER A 46 -5.33 37.10 4.42
C SER A 46 -4.35 38.27 4.43
N VAL A 47 -3.63 38.47 5.54
CA VAL A 47 -2.55 39.46 5.62
C VAL A 47 -1.44 39.16 4.62
N LEU A 48 -1.00 37.88 4.52
CA LEU A 48 0.02 37.47 3.56
C LEU A 48 -0.40 37.72 2.12
N VAL A 49 -1.65 37.38 1.75
CA VAL A 49 -2.20 37.66 0.42
C VAL A 49 -2.12 39.15 0.10
N VAL A 50 -2.53 40.01 0.99
CA VAL A 50 -2.53 41.47 0.77
C VAL A 50 -1.12 42.05 0.72
N LEU A 51 -0.19 41.55 1.54
CA LEU A 51 1.22 41.95 1.51
C LEU A 51 1.90 41.51 0.20
N THR A 52 1.64 40.27 -0.24
CA THR A 52 2.26 39.74 -1.46
C THR A 52 1.74 40.46 -2.73
N GLU A 53 0.48 40.88 -2.75
CA GLU A 53 -0.08 41.71 -3.83
C GLU A 53 0.83 42.92 -4.19
N TYR A 54 1.46 43.52 -3.16
CA TYR A 54 2.26 44.71 -3.32
C TYR A 54 3.46 44.55 -4.25
N PHE A 55 3.92 43.31 -4.41
CA PHE A 55 5.08 42.99 -5.25
C PHE A 55 4.72 42.78 -6.72
N PHE A 56 3.45 42.76 -7.12
CA PHE A 56 3.00 42.59 -8.48
C PHE A 56 2.38 43.84 -9.09
N GLU A 57 2.67 44.08 -10.38
CA GLU A 57 2.07 45.19 -11.12
C GLU A 57 0.59 44.91 -11.41
N ASN A 58 0.27 43.67 -11.82
CA ASN A 58 -1.09 43.29 -12.19
C ASN A 58 -1.82 42.63 -11.00
N LYS A 59 -2.42 43.45 -10.16
CA LYS A 59 -3.17 43.03 -8.97
C LYS A 59 -4.34 42.09 -9.30
N ARG A 60 -5.04 42.33 -10.42
CA ARG A 60 -6.18 41.50 -10.82
C ARG A 60 -5.75 40.08 -11.08
N ASN A 61 -4.68 39.88 -11.86
CA ASN A 61 -4.15 38.55 -12.18
C ASN A 61 -3.63 37.84 -10.93
N TYR A 62 -3.02 38.58 -10.01
CA TYR A 62 -2.60 38.04 -8.71
C TYR A 62 -3.79 37.47 -7.93
N TYR A 63 -4.85 38.27 -7.68
CA TYR A 63 -6.02 37.78 -6.96
C TYR A 63 -6.73 36.64 -7.65
N LEU A 64 -6.88 36.68 -8.98
CA LEU A 64 -7.45 35.57 -9.74
C LEU A 64 -6.65 34.28 -9.56
N SER A 65 -5.31 34.36 -9.53
CA SER A 65 -4.44 33.20 -9.30
C SER A 65 -4.61 32.65 -7.88
N VAL A 66 -4.68 33.51 -6.86
CA VAL A 66 -4.89 33.08 -5.47
C VAL A 66 -6.27 32.45 -5.28
N ILE A 67 -7.32 33.06 -5.82
CA ILE A 67 -8.70 32.53 -5.74
C ILE A 67 -8.79 31.16 -6.41
N ALA A 68 -8.24 31.03 -7.62
CA ALA A 68 -8.27 29.79 -8.35
C ALA A 68 -7.54 28.65 -7.60
N LEU A 69 -6.37 28.92 -7.02
CA LEU A 69 -5.61 27.96 -6.23
C LEU A 69 -6.33 27.57 -4.93
N VAL A 70 -6.89 28.56 -4.21
CA VAL A 70 -7.69 28.28 -3.01
C VAL A 70 -8.94 27.47 -3.37
N SER A 71 -9.60 27.75 -4.49
CA SER A 71 -10.74 26.96 -4.96
C SER A 71 -10.35 25.52 -5.28
N THR A 72 -9.18 25.31 -5.89
CA THR A 72 -8.66 23.97 -6.19
C THR A 72 -8.40 23.18 -4.90
N VAL A 73 -7.74 23.78 -3.91
CA VAL A 73 -7.54 23.13 -2.59
C VAL A 73 -8.86 22.89 -1.89
N SER A 74 -9.80 23.85 -1.95
CA SER A 74 -11.13 23.66 -1.37
C SER A 74 -11.90 22.53 -2.04
N SER A 75 -11.72 22.30 -3.35
CA SER A 75 -12.32 21.18 -4.06
C SER A 75 -11.87 19.81 -3.51
N VAL A 76 -10.60 19.71 -3.11
CA VAL A 76 -10.08 18.51 -2.44
C VAL A 76 -10.76 18.26 -1.10
N LEU A 77 -11.05 19.32 -0.34
CA LEU A 77 -11.77 19.20 0.93
C LEU A 77 -13.24 18.77 0.75
N TYR A 78 -13.85 19.09 -0.39
CA TYR A 78 -15.15 18.51 -0.76
C TYR A 78 -15.10 17.00 -0.91
N ILE A 79 -14.03 16.45 -1.48
CA ILE A 79 -13.85 14.99 -1.56
C ILE A 79 -13.96 14.37 -0.17
N LYS A 80 -13.26 14.93 0.82
CA LYS A 80 -13.30 14.42 2.19
C LYS A 80 -14.71 14.46 2.77
N LYS A 81 -15.47 15.53 2.51
CA LYS A 81 -16.87 15.64 2.92
C LYS A 81 -17.75 14.57 2.31
N PHE A 82 -17.60 14.28 1.01
CA PHE A 82 -18.37 13.25 0.30
C PHE A 82 -18.01 11.83 0.74
N THR A 83 -16.83 11.59 1.28
CA THR A 83 -16.40 10.28 1.83
C THR A 83 -16.93 10.01 3.24
N GLN A 84 -17.88 10.81 3.73
CA GLN A 84 -18.53 10.71 5.05
C GLN A 84 -17.59 10.97 6.24
N GLU A 85 -16.41 11.51 6.00
CA GLU A 85 -15.55 11.94 7.09
C GLU A 85 -15.96 13.35 7.58
N VAL A 86 -15.97 13.52 8.91
CA VAL A 86 -16.28 14.83 9.52
C VAL A 86 -15.13 15.80 9.23
N LEU A 87 -15.39 16.78 8.37
CA LEU A 87 -14.45 17.84 8.08
C LEU A 87 -14.58 18.96 9.11
N SER A 88 -13.64 19.03 10.05
CA SER A 88 -13.64 20.11 11.04
C SER A 88 -13.19 21.44 10.42
N PHE A 89 -13.73 22.56 10.95
CA PHE A 89 -13.29 23.90 10.56
C PHE A 89 -11.78 24.14 10.81
N GLY A 90 -11.22 23.47 11.82
CA GLY A 90 -9.79 23.50 12.10
C GLY A 90 -8.97 22.95 10.95
N MET A 91 -9.33 21.79 10.44
CA MET A 91 -8.66 21.16 9.31
C MET A 91 -8.74 22.00 8.03
N TYR A 92 -9.92 22.59 7.75
CA TYR A 92 -10.07 23.52 6.63
C TYR A 92 -9.12 24.71 6.75
N ASN A 93 -9.13 25.38 7.91
CA ASN A 93 -8.29 26.56 8.14
C ASN A 93 -6.80 26.25 7.95
N GLU A 94 -6.35 25.10 8.40
CA GLU A 94 -4.96 24.67 8.31
C GLU A 94 -4.54 24.37 6.87
N LEU A 95 -5.35 23.58 6.13
CA LEU A 95 -5.06 23.23 4.74
C LEU A 95 -5.06 24.46 3.82
N VAL A 96 -6.05 25.33 3.96
CA VAL A 96 -6.14 26.55 3.16
C VAL A 96 -5.00 27.49 3.50
N SER A 97 -4.64 27.63 4.78
CA SER A 97 -3.51 28.47 5.20
C SER A 97 -2.18 27.93 4.69
N PHE A 98 -1.96 26.62 4.73
CA PHE A 98 -0.79 25.98 4.16
C PHE A 98 -0.70 26.16 2.64
N ALA A 99 -1.82 25.99 1.94
CA ALA A 99 -1.90 26.22 0.50
C ALA A 99 -1.59 27.69 0.13
N ILE A 100 -2.19 28.65 0.81
CA ILE A 100 -1.93 30.08 0.59
C ILE A 100 -0.46 30.41 0.84
N GLY A 101 0.12 29.86 1.91
CA GLY A 101 1.54 30.06 2.19
C GLY A 101 2.43 29.45 1.10
N SER A 102 2.13 28.23 0.62
CA SER A 102 2.88 27.57 -0.46
C SER A 102 2.78 28.33 -1.78
N ILE A 103 1.60 28.86 -2.11
CA ILE A 103 1.37 29.73 -3.28
C ILE A 103 2.20 31.00 -3.18
N ASN A 104 2.16 31.67 -2.02
CA ASN A 104 2.93 32.89 -1.83
C ASN A 104 4.45 32.63 -1.86
N ALA A 105 4.92 31.49 -1.37
CA ALA A 105 6.31 31.08 -1.51
C ALA A 105 6.68 30.87 -2.99
N ALA A 106 5.84 30.19 -3.76
CA ALA A 106 6.04 29.99 -5.21
C ALA A 106 6.04 31.34 -5.97
N LEU A 107 5.11 32.23 -5.64
CA LEU A 107 5.06 33.58 -6.22
C LEU A 107 6.31 34.39 -5.85
N GLY A 108 6.84 34.24 -4.64
CA GLY A 108 8.13 34.82 -4.24
C GLY A 108 9.29 34.31 -5.08
N ILE A 109 9.35 33.00 -5.36
CA ILE A 109 10.33 32.42 -6.29
C ILE A 109 10.15 33.03 -7.69
N PHE A 110 8.92 33.22 -8.15
CA PHE A 110 8.65 33.84 -9.46
C PHE A 110 9.15 35.28 -9.59
N LEU A 111 9.16 36.04 -8.47
CA LEU A 111 9.76 37.38 -8.45
C LEU A 111 11.27 37.34 -8.71
N LEU A 112 11.94 36.27 -8.27
CA LEU A 112 13.39 36.09 -8.46
C LEU A 112 13.76 35.61 -9.87
N LEU A 113 12.87 34.88 -10.55
CA LEU A 113 13.12 34.27 -11.87
C LEU A 113 13.04 35.26 -13.06
N GLY A 114 12.41 36.42 -12.87
CA GLY A 114 12.23 37.39 -13.94
C GLY A 114 11.20 36.98 -14.99
N SER A 115 11.36 37.47 -16.24
CA SER A 115 10.39 37.33 -17.35
C SER A 115 10.94 36.66 -18.62
N SER A 116 12.06 35.97 -18.54
CA SER A 116 12.62 35.21 -19.68
C SER A 116 11.74 34.01 -20.07
N SER A 117 11.91 33.45 -21.25
CA SER A 117 11.20 32.22 -21.69
C SER A 117 11.49 31.05 -20.73
N PHE A 118 12.73 30.91 -20.29
CA PHE A 118 13.12 29.93 -19.29
C PHE A 118 12.35 30.12 -17.97
N ALA A 119 12.28 31.35 -17.48
CA ALA A 119 11.51 31.71 -16.29
C ALA A 119 10.01 31.38 -16.44
N THR A 120 9.44 31.58 -17.63
CA THR A 120 8.05 31.23 -17.93
C THR A 120 7.81 29.73 -17.79
N VAL A 121 8.64 28.91 -18.42
CA VAL A 121 8.55 27.44 -18.31
C VAL A 121 8.70 27.00 -16.86
N THR A 122 9.68 27.52 -16.13
CA THR A 122 9.90 27.19 -14.71
C THR A 122 8.69 27.54 -13.86
N LYS A 123 8.04 28.69 -14.07
CA LYS A 123 6.81 29.06 -13.36
C LYS A 123 5.66 28.09 -13.63
N ILE A 124 5.48 27.66 -14.88
CA ILE A 124 4.45 26.67 -15.24
C ILE A 124 4.75 25.33 -14.56
N LEU A 125 6.00 24.87 -14.53
CA LEU A 125 6.40 23.64 -13.86
C LEU A 125 6.16 23.70 -12.35
N ILE A 126 6.45 24.83 -11.69
CA ILE A 126 6.18 25.00 -10.26
C ILE A 126 4.67 24.95 -9.98
N VAL A 127 3.85 25.58 -10.82
CA VAL A 127 2.39 25.47 -10.71
C VAL A 127 1.94 24.01 -10.90
N ALA A 128 2.48 23.30 -11.88
CA ALA A 128 2.17 21.89 -12.09
C ALA A 128 2.51 21.05 -10.85
N LEU A 129 3.68 21.27 -10.23
CA LEU A 129 4.07 20.58 -8.99
C LEU A 129 3.10 20.87 -7.82
N LEU A 130 2.60 22.09 -7.70
CA LEU A 130 1.60 22.44 -6.68
C LEU A 130 0.24 21.76 -6.90
N PHE A 131 -0.08 21.40 -8.16
CA PHE A 131 -1.30 20.70 -8.52
C PHE A 131 -1.20 19.17 -8.42
N LEU A 132 -0.01 18.58 -8.38
CA LEU A 132 0.16 17.12 -8.31
C LEU A 132 -0.65 16.47 -7.16
N PRO A 133 -0.63 16.99 -5.93
CA PRO A 133 -1.45 16.42 -4.86
C PRO A 133 -2.95 16.46 -5.18
N THR A 134 -3.42 17.50 -5.84
CA THR A 134 -4.83 17.63 -6.24
C THR A 134 -5.21 16.57 -7.28
N PHE A 135 -4.37 16.36 -8.30
CA PHE A 135 -4.59 15.30 -9.30
C PHE A 135 -4.61 13.93 -8.66
N PHE A 136 -3.67 13.65 -7.76
CA PHE A 136 -3.61 12.38 -7.06
C PHE A 136 -4.87 12.14 -6.22
N LEU A 137 -5.28 13.13 -5.42
CA LEU A 137 -6.45 13.01 -4.55
C LEU A 137 -7.76 12.88 -5.34
N TRP A 138 -7.93 13.63 -6.43
CA TRP A 138 -9.09 13.49 -7.31
C TRP A 138 -9.08 12.17 -8.08
N GLY A 139 -7.94 11.78 -8.64
CA GLY A 139 -7.82 10.50 -9.36
C GLY A 139 -8.16 9.32 -8.47
N TYR A 140 -7.65 9.30 -7.25
CA TYR A 140 -7.96 8.25 -6.28
C TYR A 140 -9.44 8.27 -5.87
N TYR A 141 -10.01 9.44 -5.60
CA TYR A 141 -11.43 9.55 -5.27
C TYR A 141 -12.34 9.09 -6.42
N LEU A 142 -12.05 9.46 -7.64
CA LEU A 142 -12.83 9.05 -8.81
C LEU A 142 -12.79 7.54 -9.00
N SER A 143 -11.64 6.91 -8.81
CA SER A 143 -11.47 5.46 -8.96
C SER A 143 -12.03 4.66 -7.77
N SER A 144 -11.85 5.15 -6.53
CA SER A 144 -12.18 4.41 -5.32
C SER A 144 -13.45 4.91 -4.61
N GLY A 145 -13.83 6.18 -4.80
CA GLY A 145 -14.88 6.86 -4.01
C GLY A 145 -14.52 7.01 -2.53
N ALA A 146 -13.23 6.94 -2.17
CA ALA A 146 -12.74 7.01 -0.79
C ALA A 146 -11.69 8.11 -0.60
N TRP A 147 -11.37 8.41 0.67
CA TRP A 147 -10.26 9.29 1.02
C TRP A 147 -8.95 8.51 1.04
N VAL A 148 -7.87 9.17 0.61
CA VAL A 148 -6.51 8.62 0.61
C VAL A 148 -6.05 8.31 2.03
N THR A 149 -5.40 7.17 2.20
CA THR A 149 -4.76 6.72 3.44
C THR A 149 -3.25 6.53 3.26
N VAL A 150 -2.54 6.31 4.35
CA VAL A 150 -1.10 5.94 4.28
C VAL A 150 -0.91 4.67 3.47
N ASP A 151 -1.78 3.68 3.66
CA ASP A 151 -1.72 2.40 2.94
C ASP A 151 -1.94 2.61 1.44
N THR A 152 -2.84 3.53 1.04
CA THR A 152 -3.03 3.93 -0.36
C THR A 152 -1.75 4.52 -0.97
N VAL A 153 -1.11 5.46 -0.27
CA VAL A 153 0.13 6.09 -0.77
C VAL A 153 1.25 5.06 -0.86
N MET A 154 1.37 4.17 0.12
CA MET A 154 2.34 3.08 0.09
C MET A 154 2.09 2.13 -1.08
N ALA A 155 0.83 1.75 -1.35
CA ALA A 155 0.46 0.93 -2.50
C ALA A 155 0.89 1.59 -3.82
N VAL A 156 0.60 2.89 -4.00
CA VAL A 156 1.03 3.64 -5.21
C VAL A 156 2.56 3.69 -5.35
N LEU A 157 3.30 3.87 -4.26
CA LEU A 157 4.77 3.86 -4.29
C LEU A 157 5.35 2.49 -4.63
N GLN A 158 4.64 1.42 -4.35
CA GLN A 158 5.04 0.03 -4.59
C GLN A 158 4.52 -0.52 -5.93
N THR A 159 3.58 0.17 -6.58
CA THR A 159 2.98 -0.18 -7.86
C THR A 159 3.95 0.12 -9.01
N ASN A 160 3.97 -0.75 -10.00
CA ASN A 160 4.71 -0.53 -11.25
C ASN A 160 3.83 0.13 -12.33
N PHE A 161 4.45 0.52 -13.46
CA PHE A 161 3.75 1.22 -14.54
C PHE A 161 2.61 0.38 -15.15
N SER A 162 2.83 -0.93 -15.33
CA SER A 162 1.80 -1.83 -15.90
C SER A 162 0.57 -1.93 -15.00
N GLU A 163 0.79 -2.15 -13.71
CA GLU A 163 -0.29 -2.19 -12.70
C GLU A 163 -1.03 -0.86 -12.62
N SER A 164 -0.31 0.26 -12.72
CA SER A 164 -0.94 1.60 -12.73
C SER A 164 -1.88 1.76 -13.93
N VAL A 165 -1.46 1.29 -15.13
CA VAL A 165 -2.29 1.33 -16.35
C VAL A 165 -3.49 0.39 -16.22
N GLU A 166 -3.30 -0.83 -15.71
CA GLU A 166 -4.37 -1.79 -15.43
C GLU A 166 -5.39 -1.19 -14.47
N TYR A 167 -4.93 -0.63 -13.34
CA TYR A 167 -5.79 0.04 -12.37
C TYR A 167 -6.61 1.19 -12.99
N MET A 168 -5.97 2.06 -13.76
CA MET A 168 -6.68 3.16 -14.42
C MET A 168 -7.73 2.67 -15.41
N SER A 169 -7.45 1.60 -16.15
CA SER A 169 -8.40 1.04 -17.13
C SER A 169 -9.60 0.35 -16.48
N ASP A 170 -9.41 -0.24 -15.31
CA ASP A 170 -10.44 -1.02 -14.62
C ASP A 170 -11.36 -0.16 -13.74
N PHE A 171 -10.82 0.90 -13.15
CA PHE A 171 -11.52 1.70 -12.14
C PHE A 171 -11.93 3.10 -12.58
N LEU A 172 -11.42 3.63 -13.70
CA LEU A 172 -11.82 4.94 -14.22
C LEU A 172 -12.77 4.81 -15.41
N SER A 173 -13.88 5.53 -15.33
CA SER A 173 -14.86 5.66 -16.43
C SER A 173 -14.47 6.80 -17.39
N ALA A 174 -15.10 6.86 -18.56
CA ALA A 174 -14.90 7.96 -19.50
C ALA A 174 -15.22 9.34 -18.92
N SER A 175 -16.20 9.43 -18.00
CA SER A 175 -16.54 10.66 -17.28
C SER A 175 -15.44 11.08 -16.32
N ASP A 176 -14.74 10.13 -15.68
CA ASP A 176 -13.63 10.42 -14.77
C ASP A 176 -12.42 10.97 -15.52
N TYR A 177 -12.11 10.41 -16.69
CA TYR A 177 -11.10 10.98 -17.58
C TYR A 177 -11.43 12.40 -18.02
N LEU A 178 -12.72 12.71 -18.27
CA LEU A 178 -13.14 14.07 -18.60
C LEU A 178 -12.88 15.04 -17.44
N ILE A 179 -13.20 14.64 -16.20
CA ILE A 179 -12.93 15.45 -15.00
C ILE A 179 -11.42 15.70 -14.85
N ILE A 180 -10.60 14.68 -14.99
CA ILE A 180 -9.13 14.80 -14.93
C ILE A 180 -8.63 15.75 -16.03
N LEU A 181 -9.17 15.66 -17.23
CA LEU A 181 -8.82 16.56 -18.33
C LEU A 181 -9.19 18.02 -18.02
N VAL A 182 -10.37 18.26 -17.45
CA VAL A 182 -10.78 19.62 -17.02
C VAL A 182 -9.81 20.16 -15.96
N LEU A 183 -9.45 19.37 -14.95
CA LEU A 183 -8.45 19.75 -13.95
C LEU A 183 -7.10 20.08 -14.59
N PHE A 184 -6.66 19.30 -15.58
CA PHE A 184 -5.43 19.56 -16.33
C PHE A 184 -5.47 20.90 -17.07
N TRP A 185 -6.57 21.18 -17.77
CA TRP A 185 -6.74 22.46 -18.47
C TRP A 185 -6.81 23.65 -17.50
N MET A 186 -7.44 23.48 -16.33
CA MET A 186 -7.45 24.50 -15.27
C MET A 186 -6.03 24.76 -14.76
N MET A 187 -5.23 23.73 -14.51
CA MET A 187 -3.82 23.85 -14.12
C MET A 187 -3.01 24.61 -15.17
N LEU A 188 -3.15 24.23 -16.45
CA LEU A 188 -2.42 24.86 -17.55
C LEU A 188 -2.81 26.33 -17.70
N ALA A 189 -4.10 26.64 -17.68
CA ALA A 189 -4.61 28.02 -17.74
C ALA A 189 -4.07 28.87 -16.58
N MET A 190 -4.00 28.30 -15.38
CA MET A 190 -3.42 28.97 -14.22
C MET A 190 -1.91 29.17 -14.37
N GLY A 191 -1.18 28.17 -14.83
CA GLY A 191 0.26 28.28 -15.11
C GLY A 191 0.55 29.43 -16.08
N ILE A 192 -0.26 29.53 -17.14
CA ILE A 192 -0.18 30.65 -18.10
C ILE A 192 -0.54 31.99 -17.45
N ALA A 193 -1.59 32.05 -16.63
CA ALA A 193 -1.98 33.28 -15.93
C ALA A 193 -0.89 33.77 -14.96
N VAL A 194 -0.31 32.85 -14.19
CA VAL A 194 0.79 33.13 -13.26
C VAL A 194 2.06 33.53 -13.99
N SER A 195 2.36 32.94 -15.15
CA SER A 195 3.54 33.30 -15.95
C SER A 195 3.50 34.75 -16.44
N LYS A 196 2.32 35.32 -16.60
CA LYS A 196 2.09 36.72 -16.98
C LYS A 196 2.19 37.73 -15.83
N LEU A 197 2.38 37.27 -14.61
CA LEU A 197 2.58 38.16 -13.47
C LEU A 197 3.94 38.87 -13.60
N LYS A 198 3.90 40.21 -13.62
CA LYS A 198 5.10 41.05 -13.69
C LYS A 198 5.49 41.53 -12.29
N PRO A 199 6.73 41.28 -11.84
CA PRO A 199 7.21 41.80 -10.58
C PRO A 199 7.45 43.32 -10.65
N ARG A 200 7.17 44.02 -9.56
CA ARG A 200 7.67 45.39 -9.38
C ARG A 200 9.15 45.37 -9.04
N SER A 201 9.87 46.41 -9.36
CA SER A 201 11.34 46.55 -9.23
C SER A 201 11.91 46.45 -7.82
N VAL A 202 11.15 45.97 -6.82
CA VAL A 202 11.54 45.96 -5.39
C VAL A 202 12.03 44.54 -4.98
N LEU A 203 13.02 44.03 -5.69
CA LEU A 203 13.58 42.67 -5.51
C LEU A 203 14.12 42.38 -4.10
N LYS A 204 14.67 43.39 -3.40
CA LYS A 204 15.25 43.19 -2.05
C LYS A 204 14.22 42.80 -0.97
N TYR A 205 13.02 43.31 -1.05
CA TYR A 205 11.97 43.02 -0.07
C TYR A 205 11.18 41.73 -0.38
N GLY A 206 11.13 41.33 -1.67
CA GLY A 206 10.49 40.10 -2.10
C GLY A 206 11.15 38.85 -1.49
N SER A 207 12.48 38.84 -1.38
CA SER A 207 13.20 37.72 -0.75
C SER A 207 12.91 37.61 0.77
N ILE A 208 12.73 38.73 1.46
CA ILE A 208 12.38 38.71 2.90
C ILE A 208 10.98 38.13 3.11
N VAL A 209 10.01 38.53 2.26
CA VAL A 209 8.66 38.00 2.30
C VAL A 209 8.64 36.51 1.95
N LEU A 210 9.42 36.08 0.96
CA LEU A 210 9.58 34.68 0.60
C LEU A 210 10.10 33.86 1.79
N VAL A 211 11.17 34.30 2.42
CA VAL A 211 11.74 33.64 3.61
C VAL A 211 10.70 33.60 4.73
N GLY A 212 9.98 34.69 4.97
CA GLY A 212 8.89 34.75 5.95
C GLY A 212 7.77 33.75 5.66
N CYS A 213 7.34 33.64 4.40
CA CYS A 213 6.34 32.65 3.95
C CYS A 213 6.81 31.21 4.12
N VAL A 214 8.07 30.91 3.79
CA VAL A 214 8.66 29.56 3.95
C VAL A 214 8.76 29.19 5.44
N LEU A 215 9.24 30.11 6.29
CA LEU A 215 9.32 29.88 7.74
C LEU A 215 7.93 29.72 8.36
N LEU A 216 6.96 30.51 7.93
CA LEU A 216 5.59 30.41 8.42
C LEU A 216 4.94 29.09 7.99
N ASN A 217 5.15 28.66 6.76
CA ASN A 217 4.70 27.35 6.27
C ASN A 217 5.36 26.20 7.03
N GLY A 218 6.66 26.29 7.26
CA GLY A 218 7.39 25.31 8.08
C GLY A 218 6.83 25.26 9.51
N TYR A 219 6.52 26.41 10.10
CA TYR A 219 5.88 26.47 11.41
C TYR A 219 4.48 25.85 11.42
N PHE A 220 3.64 26.17 10.44
CA PHE A 220 2.31 25.57 10.33
C PHE A 220 2.40 24.07 10.07
N ALA A 221 3.25 23.60 9.17
CA ALA A 221 3.47 22.17 8.92
C ALA A 221 3.96 21.42 10.17
N TYR A 222 4.84 22.04 10.98
CA TYR A 222 5.34 21.45 12.21
C TYR A 222 4.27 21.41 13.31
N ARG A 223 3.53 22.50 13.51
CA ARG A 223 2.53 22.61 14.59
C ARG A 223 1.27 21.78 14.30
N HIS A 224 0.93 21.60 13.03
CA HIS A 224 -0.32 20.98 12.59
C HIS A 224 -0.11 19.56 12.02
N ARG A 225 0.71 18.73 12.69
CA ARG A 225 0.81 17.28 12.44
C ARG A 225 -0.52 16.52 12.49
N ARG A 226 -1.61 17.20 12.87
CA ARG A 226 -2.98 16.69 12.88
C ARG A 226 -3.72 16.88 11.56
N ASN A 227 -3.08 17.48 10.56
CA ASN A 227 -3.63 17.56 9.22
C ASN A 227 -3.41 16.24 8.50
N ASP A 228 -4.48 15.56 8.16
CA ASP A 228 -4.43 14.22 7.56
C ASP A 228 -3.51 14.14 6.33
N VAL A 229 -3.50 15.16 5.45
CA VAL A 229 -2.63 15.15 4.25
C VAL A 229 -1.15 15.24 4.63
N ILE A 230 -0.81 16.07 5.62
CA ILE A 230 0.56 16.20 6.12
C ILE A 230 0.94 14.97 6.93
N ASP A 231 0.02 14.44 7.73
CA ASP A 231 0.24 13.22 8.52
C ASP A 231 0.45 12.01 7.61
N ILE A 232 -0.36 11.84 6.57
CA ILE A 232 -0.17 10.78 5.56
C ILE A 232 1.23 10.85 4.97
N ALA A 233 1.69 12.03 4.53
CA ALA A 233 3.04 12.19 3.98
C ALA A 233 4.13 11.84 5.01
N PHE A 234 3.94 12.22 6.27
CA PHE A 234 4.87 11.96 7.35
C PHE A 234 4.92 10.47 7.73
N GLN A 235 3.76 9.83 7.83
CA GLN A 235 3.66 8.39 8.10
C GLN A 235 4.22 7.56 6.95
N THR A 236 3.94 7.95 5.70
CA THR A 236 4.54 7.32 4.50
C THR A 236 6.06 7.36 4.56
N LYS A 237 6.65 8.51 4.94
CA LYS A 237 8.09 8.62 5.14
C LYS A 237 8.60 7.65 6.21
N ILE A 238 7.92 7.57 7.36
CA ILE A 238 8.30 6.65 8.45
C ILE A 238 8.26 5.19 7.98
N TYR A 239 7.23 4.78 7.23
CA TYR A 239 7.16 3.41 6.68
C TYR A 239 8.27 3.13 5.68
N THR A 240 8.54 4.08 4.77
CA THR A 240 9.64 3.95 3.80
C THR A 240 11.00 3.84 4.50
N GLU A 241 11.23 4.62 5.56
CA GLU A 241 12.46 4.54 6.35
C GLU A 241 12.60 3.18 7.06
N LYS A 242 11.50 2.63 7.62
CA LYS A 242 11.52 1.29 8.22
C LYS A 242 11.92 0.19 7.23
N TYR A 243 11.44 0.28 5.98
CA TYR A 243 11.80 -0.68 4.94
C TYR A 243 13.27 -0.55 4.52
N LYS A 244 13.77 0.68 4.33
CA LYS A 244 15.19 0.91 4.06
C LYS A 244 16.10 0.45 5.19
N ASP A 245 15.68 0.60 6.43
CA ASP A 245 16.44 0.13 7.58
C ASP A 245 16.45 -1.41 7.67
N PHE A 246 15.38 -2.07 7.26
CA PHE A 246 15.32 -3.54 7.14
C PHE A 246 16.35 -4.04 6.13
N GLU A 247 16.42 -3.42 4.95
CA GLU A 247 17.39 -3.75 3.91
C GLU A 247 18.83 -3.51 4.39
N LYS A 248 19.13 -2.31 4.92
CA LYS A 248 20.48 -1.95 5.39
C LYS A 248 21.03 -2.90 6.45
N LYS A 249 20.18 -3.41 7.33
CA LYS A 249 20.56 -4.30 8.42
C LYS A 249 20.61 -5.78 8.04
N LYS A 250 20.42 -6.15 6.77
CA LYS A 250 20.47 -7.53 6.28
C LYS A 250 21.76 -8.25 6.71
N ILE A 251 22.93 -7.62 6.51
CA ILE A 251 24.23 -8.21 6.87
C ILE A 251 24.37 -8.36 8.39
N GLU A 252 23.91 -7.38 9.18
CA GLU A 252 23.96 -7.43 10.64
C GLU A 252 23.07 -8.57 11.17
N ARG A 253 21.84 -8.73 10.64
CA ARG A 253 20.92 -9.83 11.01
C ARG A 253 21.54 -11.19 10.68
N LYS A 254 22.09 -11.36 9.47
CA LYS A 254 22.72 -12.62 9.06
C LYS A 254 23.93 -12.97 9.93
N ASN A 255 24.74 -11.98 10.31
CA ASN A 255 25.87 -12.19 11.22
C ASN A 255 25.41 -12.52 12.63
N ALA A 256 24.36 -11.85 13.14
CA ALA A 256 23.79 -12.16 14.43
C ALA A 256 23.27 -13.61 14.50
N LEU A 257 22.55 -14.07 13.45
CA LEU A 257 22.10 -15.46 13.33
C LEU A 257 23.25 -16.46 13.31
N LYS A 258 24.34 -16.19 12.57
CA LYS A 258 25.51 -17.08 12.52
C LYS A 258 26.21 -17.22 13.87
N ASN A 259 26.23 -16.15 14.68
CA ASN A 259 26.79 -16.18 16.02
C ASN A 259 25.93 -16.98 17.01
N VAL A 260 24.66 -17.20 16.69
CA VAL A 260 23.66 -17.96 17.47
C VAL A 260 23.46 -19.38 16.90
N VAL A 261 24.34 -19.83 16.01
CA VAL A 261 24.25 -21.13 15.30
C VAL A 261 24.17 -22.34 16.22
N ASN A 262 24.64 -22.24 17.47
CA ASN A 262 24.42 -23.29 18.46
C ASN A 262 22.96 -23.38 18.95
N GLU A 263 22.11 -22.40 18.62
CA GLU A 263 20.73 -22.28 19.02
C GLU A 263 19.74 -22.56 17.87
N VAL A 264 20.19 -22.51 16.59
CA VAL A 264 19.38 -22.89 15.44
C VAL A 264 19.65 -24.33 15.08
N ARG A 265 18.79 -25.24 15.51
CA ARG A 265 18.93 -26.68 15.26
C ARG A 265 17.79 -27.18 14.38
N SER A 266 18.12 -27.97 13.38
CA SER A 266 17.20 -28.89 12.74
C SER A 266 17.96 -30.11 12.30
N GLU A 267 17.70 -31.23 12.93
CA GLU A 267 18.19 -32.54 12.51
C GLU A 267 17.35 -33.13 11.38
N ASN A 268 16.17 -32.53 11.14
CA ASN A 268 15.22 -33.00 10.15
C ASN A 268 15.71 -32.66 8.74
N THR A 269 15.70 -33.68 7.89
CA THR A 269 15.88 -33.54 6.44
C THR A 269 14.51 -33.58 5.75
N GLY A 270 14.34 -32.80 4.70
CA GLY A 270 13.08 -32.82 3.96
C GLY A 270 12.92 -31.64 3.02
N VAL A 271 12.09 -31.84 2.02
CA VAL A 271 11.69 -30.81 1.08
C VAL A 271 10.31 -30.27 1.47
N TYR A 272 10.28 -29.01 1.86
CA TYR A 272 9.09 -28.28 2.24
C TYR A 272 8.76 -27.25 1.18
N VAL A 273 7.49 -27.15 0.81
CA VAL A 273 7.02 -26.22 -0.22
C VAL A 273 6.00 -25.25 0.41
N LEU A 274 6.29 -23.96 0.31
CA LEU A 274 5.41 -22.88 0.73
C LEU A 274 4.88 -22.17 -0.51
N VAL A 275 3.57 -22.14 -0.71
CA VAL A 275 2.93 -21.46 -1.83
C VAL A 275 2.17 -20.24 -1.29
N ILE A 276 2.55 -19.09 -1.79
CA ILE A 276 1.92 -17.81 -1.49
C ILE A 276 0.98 -17.49 -2.65
N GLY A 277 -0.32 -17.56 -2.41
CA GLY A 277 -1.37 -17.10 -3.32
C GLY A 277 -1.59 -15.61 -3.19
N GLU A 278 -2.23 -15.01 -4.18
CA GLU A 278 -2.45 -13.57 -4.30
C GLU A 278 -3.94 -13.26 -4.41
N SER A 279 -4.44 -12.30 -3.59
CA SER A 279 -5.80 -11.72 -3.64
C SER A 279 -6.94 -12.74 -3.60
N GLN A 280 -6.78 -13.87 -2.92
CA GLN A 280 -7.73 -14.98 -2.99
C GLN A 280 -8.70 -15.03 -1.80
N ASN A 281 -9.99 -14.90 -2.10
CA ASN A 281 -11.04 -14.96 -1.09
C ASN A 281 -11.64 -16.37 -0.98
N ARG A 282 -11.57 -16.99 0.21
CA ARG A 282 -12.17 -18.31 0.46
C ARG A 282 -13.69 -18.34 0.23
N ASN A 283 -14.40 -17.19 0.36
CA ASN A 283 -15.83 -17.12 0.15
C ASN A 283 -16.24 -17.30 -1.33
N ASN A 284 -15.29 -17.21 -2.25
CA ASN A 284 -15.47 -17.50 -3.68
C ASN A 284 -14.98 -18.90 -4.06
N MET A 285 -14.60 -19.74 -3.08
CA MET A 285 -14.05 -21.07 -3.33
C MET A 285 -15.07 -22.17 -3.05
N PHE A 286 -15.29 -23.06 -4.02
CA PHE A 286 -16.21 -24.19 -3.89
C PHE A 286 -15.88 -25.10 -2.70
N ALA A 287 -14.61 -25.33 -2.42
CA ALA A 287 -14.14 -26.12 -1.29
C ALA A 287 -14.60 -25.57 0.07
N TYR A 288 -14.83 -24.26 0.17
CA TYR A 288 -15.36 -23.58 1.36
C TYR A 288 -16.88 -23.33 1.30
N GLY A 289 -17.59 -23.97 0.36
CA GLY A 289 -19.06 -23.89 0.29
C GLY A 289 -19.61 -22.84 -0.69
N TYR A 290 -18.75 -22.21 -1.51
CA TYR A 290 -19.25 -21.34 -2.57
C TYR A 290 -20.03 -22.13 -3.63
N LYS A 291 -21.10 -21.54 -4.16
CA LYS A 291 -22.03 -22.22 -5.08
C LYS A 291 -21.45 -22.56 -6.45
N ARG A 292 -20.44 -21.83 -6.93
CA ARG A 292 -19.79 -22.08 -8.22
C ARG A 292 -18.60 -23.01 -8.04
N LYS A 293 -18.38 -23.93 -8.96
CA LYS A 293 -17.28 -24.90 -8.92
C LYS A 293 -15.93 -24.26 -9.30
N THR A 294 -15.51 -23.30 -8.51
CA THR A 294 -14.26 -22.54 -8.71
C THR A 294 -13.00 -23.30 -8.25
N THR A 295 -13.12 -24.26 -7.34
CA THR A 295 -11.99 -25.03 -6.82
C THR A 295 -12.28 -26.53 -6.79
N PRO A 296 -12.43 -27.18 -7.97
CA PRO A 296 -12.78 -28.60 -8.05
C PRO A 296 -11.67 -29.52 -7.50
N TRP A 297 -10.39 -29.20 -7.72
CA TRP A 297 -9.28 -29.98 -7.18
C TRP A 297 -9.21 -29.87 -5.65
N LEU A 298 -9.19 -28.66 -5.11
CA LEU A 298 -9.13 -28.46 -3.67
C LEU A 298 -10.31 -29.16 -2.96
N SER A 299 -11.52 -29.13 -3.56
CA SER A 299 -12.67 -29.86 -3.03
C SER A 299 -12.43 -31.37 -3.00
N SER A 300 -11.74 -31.93 -3.98
CA SER A 300 -11.40 -33.36 -4.02
C SER A 300 -10.33 -33.77 -3.03
N MET A 301 -9.56 -32.80 -2.52
CA MET A 301 -8.51 -33.00 -1.52
C MET A 301 -9.02 -32.93 -0.08
N LYS A 302 -10.15 -32.29 0.16
CA LYS A 302 -10.66 -31.95 1.50
C LYS A 302 -10.73 -33.13 2.47
N ASP A 303 -11.16 -34.30 1.98
CA ASP A 303 -11.34 -35.51 2.78
C ASP A 303 -10.18 -36.50 2.64
N ARG A 304 -9.09 -36.09 2.00
CA ARG A 304 -7.92 -36.97 1.85
C ARG A 304 -7.11 -37.03 3.14
N LYS A 305 -6.56 -38.23 3.40
CA LYS A 305 -5.59 -38.44 4.49
C LYS A 305 -4.44 -37.43 4.34
N ASN A 306 -3.99 -36.91 5.47
CA ASN A 306 -2.85 -35.98 5.55
C ASN A 306 -3.09 -34.61 4.90
N PHE A 307 -4.32 -34.30 4.49
CA PHE A 307 -4.71 -32.99 4.00
C PHE A 307 -5.48 -32.23 5.08
N ILE A 308 -5.06 -31.01 5.40
CA ILE A 308 -5.64 -30.16 6.42
C ILE A 308 -6.05 -28.85 5.78
N MET A 309 -7.33 -28.50 5.85
CA MET A 309 -7.88 -27.23 5.36
C MET A 309 -8.39 -26.41 6.56
N PHE A 310 -7.96 -25.16 6.63
CA PHE A 310 -8.31 -24.26 7.74
C PHE A 310 -9.55 -23.44 7.41
N ASP A 311 -10.52 -23.43 8.31
CA ASP A 311 -11.77 -22.72 8.12
C ASP A 311 -11.68 -21.23 8.49
N ASN A 312 -10.78 -20.86 9.41
CA ASN A 312 -10.70 -19.54 10.01
C ASN A 312 -9.31 -18.90 9.87
N ALA A 313 -8.76 -18.94 8.64
CA ALA A 313 -7.54 -18.22 8.30
C ALA A 313 -7.86 -16.82 7.77
N TYR A 314 -7.10 -15.84 8.23
CA TYR A 314 -7.28 -14.43 7.90
C TYR A 314 -5.95 -13.75 7.59
N SER A 315 -5.98 -12.70 6.79
CA SER A 315 -4.79 -11.88 6.56
C SER A 315 -4.65 -10.78 7.62
N CYS A 316 -3.42 -10.48 7.98
CA CYS A 316 -3.06 -9.42 8.92
C CYS A 316 -3.12 -8.01 8.31
N HIS A 317 -3.26 -7.92 6.98
CA HIS A 317 -3.43 -6.68 6.24
C HIS A 317 -4.15 -6.97 4.91
N THR A 318 -4.60 -5.93 4.19
CA THR A 318 -5.27 -6.07 2.90
C THR A 318 -4.34 -5.88 1.69
N HIS A 319 -3.05 -5.69 1.88
CA HIS A 319 -2.07 -5.49 0.80
C HIS A 319 -0.90 -6.45 0.95
N THR A 320 -0.35 -6.91 -0.17
CA THR A 320 0.72 -7.91 -0.28
C THR A 320 1.97 -7.56 0.53
N VAL A 321 2.53 -6.35 0.33
CA VAL A 321 3.80 -5.98 0.98
C VAL A 321 3.70 -5.97 2.50
N PRO A 322 2.69 -5.32 3.13
CA PRO A 322 2.48 -5.41 4.58
C PRO A 322 2.31 -6.84 5.10
N VAL A 323 1.52 -7.65 4.40
CA VAL A 323 1.25 -9.03 4.79
C VAL A 323 2.52 -9.86 4.76
N LEU A 324 3.19 -9.92 3.61
CA LEU A 324 4.35 -10.80 3.44
C LEU A 324 5.56 -10.33 4.25
N THR A 325 5.68 -9.02 4.52
CA THR A 325 6.67 -8.49 5.45
C THR A 325 6.53 -9.14 6.82
N TYR A 326 5.30 -9.33 7.33
CA TYR A 326 5.06 -9.97 8.62
C TYR A 326 5.04 -11.50 8.52
N ALA A 327 4.40 -12.05 7.49
CA ALA A 327 4.31 -13.50 7.32
C ALA A 327 5.68 -14.19 7.17
N LEU A 328 6.64 -13.50 6.53
CA LEU A 328 7.96 -14.06 6.23
C LEU A 328 9.08 -13.59 7.19
N THR A 329 8.73 -12.91 8.27
CA THR A 329 9.71 -12.49 9.30
C THR A 329 9.19 -12.82 10.70
N ALA A 330 10.08 -12.75 11.70
CA ALA A 330 9.72 -12.89 13.11
C ALA A 330 8.81 -11.75 13.62
N LYS A 331 8.67 -10.64 12.88
CA LYS A 331 7.75 -9.53 13.21
C LYS A 331 6.33 -9.93 12.92
N ASN A 332 5.46 -9.80 13.94
CA ASN A 332 4.03 -10.02 13.81
C ASN A 332 3.24 -8.93 14.56
N GLN A 333 1.90 -8.98 14.54
CA GLN A 333 1.03 -8.00 15.22
C GLN A 333 1.03 -8.13 16.74
N TYR A 334 1.59 -9.20 17.28
CA TYR A 334 1.50 -9.58 18.71
C TYR A 334 2.81 -9.38 19.45
N ASN A 335 3.87 -8.92 18.77
CA ASN A 335 5.17 -8.64 19.38
C ASN A 335 5.66 -7.22 19.08
N ASP A 336 6.60 -6.74 19.91
CA ASP A 336 7.19 -5.40 19.80
C ASP A 336 8.52 -5.39 19.02
N LEU A 337 8.84 -6.46 18.27
CA LEU A 337 10.06 -6.52 17.48
C LEU A 337 10.09 -5.38 16.44
N LYS A 338 11.24 -4.75 16.28
CA LYS A 338 11.44 -3.82 15.17
C LYS A 338 11.67 -4.61 13.88
N LEU A 339 11.03 -4.19 12.79
CA LEU A 339 11.22 -4.85 11.49
C LEU A 339 12.69 -4.96 11.10
N SER A 340 13.48 -3.90 11.30
CA SER A 340 14.90 -3.87 10.96
C SER A 340 15.78 -4.88 11.73
N GLU A 341 15.26 -5.41 12.85
CA GLU A 341 15.93 -6.40 13.70
C GLU A 341 15.30 -7.80 13.56
N SER A 342 14.20 -7.91 12.82
CA SER A 342 13.45 -9.16 12.65
C SER A 342 14.12 -10.04 11.61
N ILE A 343 14.45 -11.26 11.99
CA ILE A 343 14.99 -12.30 11.11
C ILE A 343 13.94 -12.78 10.12
N SER A 344 14.33 -13.10 8.90
CA SER A 344 13.44 -13.67 7.90
C SER A 344 13.39 -15.19 7.97
N LEU A 345 12.30 -15.76 7.41
CA LEU A 345 12.13 -17.21 7.27
C LEU A 345 13.28 -17.84 6.45
N LEU A 346 13.72 -17.16 5.38
CA LEU A 346 14.79 -17.66 4.52
C LEU A 346 16.15 -17.55 5.19
N GLU A 347 16.44 -16.46 5.93
CA GLU A 347 17.68 -16.34 6.73
C GLU A 347 17.78 -17.50 7.74
N VAL A 348 16.69 -17.80 8.46
CA VAL A 348 16.67 -18.88 9.45
C VAL A 348 16.81 -20.25 8.78
N ALA A 349 16.06 -20.50 7.70
CA ALA A 349 16.14 -21.75 6.97
C ALA A 349 17.56 -22.01 6.44
N GLU A 350 18.23 -21.00 5.86
CA GLU A 350 19.61 -21.12 5.38
C GLU A 350 20.56 -21.48 6.52
N VAL A 351 20.48 -20.79 7.67
CA VAL A 351 21.34 -21.06 8.83
C VAL A 351 21.06 -22.45 9.42
N ALA A 352 19.81 -22.91 9.36
CA ALA A 352 19.43 -24.28 9.74
C ALA A 352 19.88 -25.36 8.72
N GLY A 353 20.55 -24.95 7.64
CA GLY A 353 21.13 -25.85 6.62
C GLY A 353 20.15 -26.25 5.51
N PHE A 354 19.02 -25.55 5.34
CA PHE A 354 18.14 -25.76 4.19
C PHE A 354 18.65 -24.98 2.96
N GLU A 355 18.66 -25.64 1.81
CA GLU A 355 18.75 -24.94 0.53
C GLU A 355 17.44 -24.18 0.30
N THR A 356 17.51 -22.87 0.13
CA THR A 356 16.34 -22.03 -0.04
C THR A 356 16.14 -21.64 -1.50
N VAL A 357 14.90 -21.77 -1.99
CA VAL A 357 14.53 -21.47 -3.37
C VAL A 357 13.35 -20.51 -3.39
N TRP A 358 13.47 -19.42 -4.16
CA TRP A 358 12.38 -18.48 -4.41
C TRP A 358 11.98 -18.52 -5.88
N VAL A 359 10.70 -18.79 -6.13
CA VAL A 359 10.12 -18.85 -7.48
C VAL A 359 8.95 -17.87 -7.54
N SER A 360 9.00 -16.85 -8.38
CA SER A 360 8.00 -15.81 -8.41
C SER A 360 7.54 -15.46 -9.82
N ASN A 361 6.24 -15.21 -9.96
CA ASN A 361 5.63 -14.55 -11.12
C ASN A 361 5.25 -13.08 -10.82
N GLN A 362 5.54 -12.60 -9.62
CA GLN A 362 5.41 -11.18 -9.29
C GLN A 362 6.57 -10.37 -9.89
N VAL A 363 6.38 -9.07 -10.06
CA VAL A 363 7.41 -8.18 -10.59
C VAL A 363 8.55 -8.05 -9.58
N ARG A 364 9.80 -8.30 -10.05
CA ARG A 364 10.98 -8.22 -9.19
C ARG A 364 11.37 -6.77 -8.88
N TYR A 365 11.37 -5.92 -9.90
CA TYR A 365 11.84 -4.54 -9.79
C TYR A 365 10.66 -3.58 -9.82
N SER A 366 10.48 -2.81 -8.76
CA SER A 366 9.59 -1.66 -8.69
C SER A 366 10.43 -0.38 -8.56
N ALA A 367 9.79 0.79 -8.46
CA ALA A 367 10.49 2.06 -8.22
C ALA A 367 11.25 2.08 -6.87
N TRP A 368 10.92 1.15 -5.96
CA TRP A 368 11.52 0.98 -4.62
C TRP A 368 11.59 -0.51 -4.29
N ASP A 369 12.75 -0.96 -3.77
CA ASP A 369 12.87 -2.31 -3.23
C ASP A 369 11.94 -2.45 -2.02
N THR A 370 11.12 -3.51 -2.06
CA THR A 370 10.23 -3.85 -0.96
C THR A 370 10.92 -4.83 -0.01
N PRO A 371 10.48 -4.95 1.26
CA PRO A 371 10.99 -6.00 2.16
C PRO A 371 10.87 -7.40 1.56
N ILE A 372 9.88 -7.64 0.69
CA ILE A 372 9.68 -8.94 0.03
C ILE A 372 10.81 -9.24 -0.95
N THR A 373 11.21 -8.24 -1.76
CA THR A 373 12.36 -8.39 -2.68
C THR A 373 13.65 -8.65 -1.88
N VAL A 374 13.84 -7.93 -0.76
CA VAL A 374 14.99 -8.14 0.13
C VAL A 374 15.00 -9.55 0.70
N ILE A 375 13.84 -10.09 1.13
CA ILE A 375 13.71 -11.46 1.62
C ILE A 375 13.95 -12.46 0.49
N ALA A 376 13.36 -12.24 -0.68
CA ALA A 376 13.55 -13.11 -1.84
C ALA A 376 15.02 -13.20 -2.28
N ASP A 377 15.77 -12.08 -2.16
CA ASP A 377 17.19 -12.01 -2.47
C ASP A 377 18.10 -12.71 -1.42
N GLU A 378 17.51 -13.22 -0.35
CA GLU A 378 18.18 -14.09 0.62
C GLU A 378 18.19 -15.57 0.17
N ALA A 379 17.35 -15.96 -0.81
CA ALA A 379 17.28 -17.32 -1.29
C ALA A 379 18.56 -17.74 -2.06
N ASN A 380 19.01 -18.99 -1.84
CA ASN A 380 20.19 -19.55 -2.53
C ASN A 380 19.95 -19.68 -4.04
N GLN A 381 18.70 -19.96 -4.44
CA GLN A 381 18.30 -20.03 -5.84
C GLN A 381 17.05 -19.18 -6.08
N GLN A 382 17.03 -18.44 -7.19
CA GLN A 382 15.90 -17.58 -7.54
C GLN A 382 15.48 -17.80 -8.99
N PHE A 383 14.15 -17.83 -9.21
CA PHE A 383 13.54 -17.96 -10.53
C PHE A 383 12.44 -16.92 -10.67
N TRP A 384 12.69 -15.88 -11.47
CA TRP A 384 11.73 -14.81 -11.73
C TRP A 384 11.18 -14.95 -13.13
N TYR A 385 9.85 -14.91 -13.27
CA TYR A 385 9.14 -15.08 -14.54
C TYR A 385 8.53 -13.77 -15.04
N ASN A 386 8.60 -12.71 -14.24
CA ASN A 386 8.10 -11.38 -14.55
C ASN A 386 9.11 -10.32 -14.07
N ASP A 387 10.29 -10.30 -14.67
CA ASP A 387 11.41 -9.42 -14.29
C ASP A 387 11.66 -8.25 -15.26
N ASN A 388 10.85 -8.11 -16.32
CA ASN A 388 11.02 -7.06 -17.31
C ASN A 388 10.44 -5.73 -16.84
N VAL A 389 11.32 -4.80 -16.47
CA VAL A 389 10.99 -3.39 -16.21
C VAL A 389 10.64 -2.71 -17.54
N GLY A 390 9.36 -2.36 -17.73
CA GLY A 390 8.91 -1.50 -18.83
C GLY A 390 8.41 -2.20 -20.10
N GLU A 391 8.52 -3.51 -20.25
CA GLU A 391 7.73 -4.23 -21.24
C GLU A 391 6.31 -4.47 -20.69
N LYS A 392 5.29 -4.30 -21.54
CA LYS A 392 3.94 -4.77 -21.25
C LYS A 392 4.09 -6.20 -20.75
N THR A 393 3.69 -6.46 -19.50
CA THR A 393 3.57 -7.83 -18.99
C THR A 393 2.86 -8.60 -20.07
N SER A 394 3.60 -9.49 -20.77
CA SER A 394 2.99 -10.18 -21.88
C SER A 394 1.79 -10.91 -21.32
N THR A 395 0.62 -10.74 -21.93
CA THR A 395 -0.65 -11.41 -21.59
C THR A 395 -0.53 -12.95 -21.48
N ASN A 396 0.66 -13.48 -21.56
CA ASN A 396 1.01 -14.90 -21.57
C ASN A 396 1.87 -15.36 -20.38
N ASN A 397 2.09 -14.56 -19.35
CA ASN A 397 2.85 -14.97 -18.15
C ASN A 397 1.94 -15.52 -17.06
N TYR A 398 1.25 -16.61 -17.38
CA TYR A 398 0.43 -17.35 -16.42
C TYR A 398 1.28 -18.16 -15.43
N ASP A 399 0.80 -18.30 -14.19
CA ASP A 399 1.49 -19.00 -13.09
C ASP A 399 1.86 -20.46 -13.39
N ILE A 400 1.21 -21.10 -14.34
CA ILE A 400 1.56 -22.48 -14.75
C ILE A 400 3.04 -22.61 -15.16
N LYS A 401 3.68 -21.53 -15.64
CA LYS A 401 5.10 -21.53 -16.02
C LYS A 401 6.03 -21.72 -14.83
N LEU A 402 5.60 -21.39 -13.61
CA LEU A 402 6.41 -21.55 -12.40
C LEU A 402 6.81 -23.02 -12.17
N ILE A 403 6.01 -23.97 -12.66
CA ILE A 403 6.27 -25.41 -12.54
C ILE A 403 7.56 -25.82 -13.26
N ASP A 404 7.94 -25.12 -14.32
CA ASP A 404 9.17 -25.40 -15.06
C ASP A 404 10.44 -25.15 -14.23
N SER A 405 10.37 -24.29 -13.21
CA SER A 405 11.49 -24.07 -12.28
C SER A 405 11.89 -25.36 -11.54
N VAL A 406 10.92 -26.22 -11.23
CA VAL A 406 11.16 -27.49 -10.50
C VAL A 406 12.15 -28.39 -11.23
N LYS A 407 12.19 -28.34 -12.59
CA LYS A 407 13.18 -29.09 -13.40
C LYS A 407 14.55 -28.42 -13.44
N ARG A 408 14.62 -27.13 -13.11
CA ARG A 408 15.82 -26.30 -13.22
C ARG A 408 16.53 -26.10 -11.89
N MET A 409 15.83 -26.33 -10.76
CA MET A 409 16.42 -26.19 -9.42
C MET A 409 17.51 -27.26 -9.20
N LYS A 410 18.55 -26.85 -8.50
CA LYS A 410 19.50 -27.79 -7.90
C LYS A 410 18.84 -28.38 -6.66
N LEU A 411 18.57 -29.68 -6.70
CA LEU A 411 17.91 -30.39 -5.60
C LEU A 411 18.88 -30.69 -4.46
N SER A 412 18.36 -30.70 -3.25
CA SER A 412 19.00 -31.08 -2.01
C SER A 412 18.00 -31.89 -1.16
N ASP A 413 18.49 -32.74 -0.28
CA ASP A 413 17.63 -33.51 0.65
C ASP A 413 16.97 -32.63 1.73
N LYS A 414 17.39 -31.37 1.86
CA LYS A 414 16.92 -30.41 2.85
C LYS A 414 16.67 -29.07 2.18
N MET A 415 15.39 -28.79 1.87
CA MET A 415 15.00 -27.60 1.08
C MET A 415 13.77 -26.91 1.63
N LEU A 416 13.76 -25.59 1.51
CA LEU A 416 12.55 -24.75 1.57
C LEU A 416 12.34 -24.09 0.21
N ILE A 417 11.26 -24.45 -0.48
CA ILE A 417 10.90 -23.89 -1.79
C ILE A 417 9.69 -22.99 -1.61
N VAL A 418 9.83 -21.70 -1.93
CA VAL A 418 8.74 -20.71 -1.88
C VAL A 418 8.28 -20.41 -3.30
N PHE A 419 6.99 -20.61 -3.58
CA PHE A 419 6.33 -20.16 -4.81
C PHE A 419 5.46 -18.96 -4.51
N HIS A 420 5.71 -17.85 -5.17
CA HIS A 420 4.93 -16.61 -5.05
C HIS A 420 4.18 -16.36 -6.35
N LEU A 421 2.87 -16.62 -6.31
CA LEU A 421 2.00 -16.58 -7.48
C LEU A 421 1.59 -15.14 -7.82
N MET A 422 1.25 -14.88 -9.09
CA MET A 422 0.45 -13.73 -9.50
C MET A 422 -1.03 -13.93 -9.12
N GLY A 423 -1.48 -15.16 -9.03
CA GLY A 423 -2.75 -15.59 -8.49
C GLY A 423 -3.96 -14.86 -9.05
N ASN A 424 -4.71 -14.23 -8.14
CA ASN A 424 -5.94 -13.48 -8.45
C ASN A 424 -5.74 -11.96 -8.35
N HIS A 425 -4.52 -11.46 -8.56
CA HIS A 425 -4.21 -10.03 -8.61
C HIS A 425 -5.15 -9.27 -9.55
N GLY A 426 -5.41 -8.00 -9.29
CA GLY A 426 -6.29 -7.13 -10.09
C GLY A 426 -6.14 -7.30 -11.60
N SER A 427 -7.10 -6.79 -12.39
CA SER A 427 -7.28 -7.17 -13.80
C SER A 427 -7.46 -8.68 -13.98
N TYR A 428 -8.40 -9.24 -13.21
CA TYR A 428 -8.64 -10.69 -13.11
C TYR A 428 -8.70 -11.40 -14.46
N ARG A 429 -9.18 -10.69 -15.51
CA ARG A 429 -9.28 -11.21 -16.89
C ARG A 429 -7.91 -11.63 -17.46
N GLU A 430 -6.86 -10.99 -17.03
CA GLU A 430 -5.48 -11.25 -17.48
C GLU A 430 -4.80 -12.38 -16.69
N ARG A 431 -5.47 -12.94 -15.68
CA ARG A 431 -4.89 -13.96 -14.79
C ARG A 431 -5.16 -15.40 -15.24
N TYR A 432 -5.95 -15.61 -16.30
CA TYR A 432 -6.26 -16.94 -16.81
C TYR A 432 -6.35 -16.97 -18.34
N PRO A 433 -5.95 -18.07 -19.00
CA PRO A 433 -6.10 -18.24 -20.43
C PRO A 433 -7.58 -18.49 -20.82
N ARG A 434 -7.88 -18.26 -22.10
CA ARG A 434 -9.26 -18.24 -22.62
C ARG A 434 -10.07 -19.52 -22.33
N GLU A 435 -9.44 -20.67 -22.30
CA GLU A 435 -10.07 -21.98 -22.01
C GLU A 435 -10.62 -22.08 -20.58
N PHE A 436 -10.14 -21.24 -19.65
CA PHE A 436 -10.65 -21.14 -18.29
C PHE A 436 -11.78 -20.13 -18.11
N LYS A 437 -12.23 -19.46 -19.16
CA LYS A 437 -13.41 -18.61 -19.12
C LYS A 437 -14.69 -19.47 -19.07
N LYS A 438 -15.05 -19.97 -17.89
CA LYS A 438 -16.19 -20.89 -17.66
C LYS A 438 -17.42 -20.18 -17.10
N PHE A 439 -17.24 -19.09 -16.38
CA PHE A 439 -18.32 -18.32 -15.76
C PHE A 439 -18.61 -17.07 -16.59
N GLY A 440 -19.88 -16.71 -16.73
CA GLY A 440 -20.33 -15.54 -17.48
C GLY A 440 -21.61 -14.94 -16.90
N GLY A 441 -21.85 -13.63 -17.17
CA GLY A 441 -23.07 -12.90 -16.76
C GLY A 441 -22.84 -11.67 -15.87
N ARG A 442 -21.86 -11.67 -14.97
CA ARG A 442 -21.40 -10.50 -14.18
C ARG A 442 -19.92 -10.30 -14.43
N LYS A 443 -19.55 -9.23 -15.12
CA LYS A 443 -18.18 -9.05 -15.64
C LYS A 443 -17.09 -9.27 -14.58
N THR A 444 -17.03 -8.49 -13.54
CA THR A 444 -15.96 -8.55 -12.52
C THR A 444 -15.98 -9.84 -11.71
N LEU A 445 -17.16 -10.26 -11.20
CA LEU A 445 -17.29 -11.48 -10.42
C LEU A 445 -16.99 -12.74 -11.26
N ASP A 446 -17.38 -12.77 -12.54
CA ASP A 446 -17.11 -13.90 -13.41
C ASP A 446 -15.64 -14.02 -13.75
N GLU A 447 -14.97 -12.89 -13.99
CA GLU A 447 -13.54 -12.83 -14.24
C GLU A 447 -12.75 -13.28 -13.00
N TYR A 448 -13.16 -12.85 -11.81
CA TYR A 448 -12.56 -13.29 -10.55
C TYR A 448 -12.77 -14.80 -10.30
N ASP A 449 -13.98 -15.31 -10.47
CA ASP A 449 -14.26 -16.74 -10.30
C ASP A 449 -13.50 -17.61 -11.33
N ASN A 450 -13.31 -17.11 -12.57
CA ASN A 450 -12.49 -17.79 -13.57
C ASN A 450 -11.00 -17.77 -13.20
N SER A 451 -10.50 -16.70 -12.61
CA SER A 451 -9.11 -16.64 -12.12
C SER A 451 -8.88 -17.59 -10.95
N ILE A 452 -9.84 -17.75 -10.03
CA ILE A 452 -9.80 -18.75 -8.95
C ILE A 452 -9.80 -20.18 -9.53
N LEU A 453 -10.64 -20.44 -10.53
CA LEU A 453 -10.67 -21.75 -11.18
C LEU A 453 -9.33 -22.10 -11.83
N TYR A 454 -8.70 -21.11 -12.45
CA TYR A 454 -7.37 -21.30 -13.04
C TYR A 454 -6.29 -21.46 -11.98
N ASN A 455 -6.34 -20.70 -10.88
CA ASN A 455 -5.41 -20.85 -9.76
C ASN A 455 -5.50 -22.26 -9.14
N ASP A 456 -6.70 -22.82 -8.96
CA ASP A 456 -6.90 -24.21 -8.50
C ASP A 456 -6.23 -25.23 -9.43
N TYR A 457 -6.31 -25.02 -10.75
CA TYR A 457 -5.62 -25.83 -11.74
C TYR A 457 -4.09 -25.69 -11.63
N VAL A 458 -3.57 -24.47 -11.48
CA VAL A 458 -2.12 -24.22 -11.33
C VAL A 458 -1.60 -24.90 -10.07
N VAL A 459 -2.26 -24.70 -8.93
CA VAL A 459 -1.86 -25.26 -7.64
C VAL A 459 -1.92 -26.80 -7.68
N LYS A 460 -2.94 -27.39 -8.33
CA LYS A 460 -2.98 -28.84 -8.57
C LYS A 460 -1.72 -29.33 -9.30
N ASN A 461 -1.37 -28.71 -10.42
CA ASN A 461 -0.24 -29.15 -11.22
C ASN A 461 1.09 -28.95 -10.49
N LEU A 462 1.21 -27.85 -9.74
CA LEU A 462 2.35 -27.59 -8.88
C LEU A 462 2.47 -28.67 -7.80
N PHE A 463 1.39 -28.94 -7.06
CA PHE A 463 1.34 -30.00 -6.06
C PHE A 463 1.72 -31.37 -6.63
N ASP A 464 1.12 -31.76 -7.76
CA ASP A 464 1.40 -33.02 -8.42
C ASP A 464 2.88 -33.15 -8.83
N LYS A 465 3.53 -32.03 -9.15
CA LYS A 465 4.94 -31.98 -9.48
C LYS A 465 5.85 -32.04 -8.27
N VAL A 466 5.61 -31.21 -7.25
CA VAL A 466 6.51 -31.12 -6.10
C VAL A 466 6.42 -32.32 -5.16
N LYS A 467 5.25 -32.98 -5.05
CA LYS A 467 5.11 -34.19 -4.24
C LYS A 467 5.95 -35.38 -4.76
N THR A 468 6.45 -35.31 -5.99
CA THR A 468 7.36 -36.33 -6.55
C THR A 468 8.83 -36.02 -6.28
N LEU A 469 9.15 -34.92 -5.63
CA LEU A 469 10.52 -34.58 -5.25
C LEU A 469 11.06 -35.58 -4.22
N PRO A 470 12.33 -35.94 -4.33
CA PRO A 470 12.99 -36.76 -3.30
C PRO A 470 12.81 -36.12 -1.94
N ASN A 471 12.56 -36.92 -0.94
CA ASN A 471 12.41 -36.46 0.47
C ASN A 471 11.33 -35.38 0.70
N PHE A 472 10.27 -35.34 -0.14
CA PHE A 472 9.15 -34.45 0.03
C PHE A 472 8.44 -34.71 1.37
N LYS A 473 8.27 -33.67 2.19
CA LYS A 473 7.65 -33.74 3.53
C LYS A 473 6.33 -32.95 3.63
N GLY A 474 6.26 -31.74 3.07
CA GLY A 474 5.09 -30.90 3.26
C GLY A 474 4.85 -29.89 2.13
N PHE A 475 3.56 -29.60 1.91
CA PHE A 475 3.06 -28.57 1.01
C PHE A 475 2.11 -27.66 1.78
N ILE A 476 2.39 -26.36 1.83
CA ILE A 476 1.66 -25.37 2.57
C ILE A 476 1.19 -24.30 1.58
N TYR A 477 -0.09 -23.97 1.58
CA TYR A 477 -0.67 -22.89 0.80
C TYR A 477 -1.36 -21.90 1.71
N PHE A 478 -1.14 -20.62 1.51
CA PHE A 478 -1.95 -19.53 2.03
C PHE A 478 -2.03 -18.39 1.02
N ALA A 479 -3.14 -17.65 1.01
CA ALA A 479 -3.19 -16.40 0.27
C ALA A 479 -2.68 -15.25 1.15
N ASP A 480 -2.06 -14.26 0.51
CA ASP A 480 -1.59 -13.05 1.19
C ASP A 480 -2.77 -12.23 1.75
N HIS A 481 -3.73 -11.86 0.92
CA HIS A 481 -5.00 -11.21 1.31
C HIS A 481 -6.15 -11.67 0.42
N ALA A 482 -7.31 -11.08 0.59
CA ALA A 482 -8.51 -11.42 -0.18
C ALA A 482 -9.15 -10.19 -0.82
N ASP A 483 -9.77 -10.38 -1.99
CA ASP A 483 -10.63 -9.38 -2.62
C ASP A 483 -12.09 -9.61 -2.26
N ALA A 484 -12.80 -8.57 -1.84
CA ALA A 484 -14.21 -8.63 -1.45
C ALA A 484 -15.15 -8.45 -2.66
N VAL A 485 -14.92 -9.21 -3.74
CA VAL A 485 -15.63 -9.06 -5.03
C VAL A 485 -17.13 -9.33 -4.92
N LEU A 486 -17.55 -10.22 -4.01
CA LEU A 486 -18.97 -10.46 -3.74
C LEU A 486 -19.68 -9.20 -3.20
N GLN A 487 -18.95 -8.30 -2.55
CA GLN A 487 -19.42 -7.02 -2.04
C GLN A 487 -19.19 -5.86 -3.01
N GLY A 488 -18.67 -6.15 -4.21
CA GLY A 488 -18.33 -5.14 -5.22
C GLY A 488 -17.07 -4.33 -4.87
N LEU A 489 -16.19 -4.88 -4.03
CA LEU A 489 -14.95 -4.26 -3.58
C LEU A 489 -13.76 -5.15 -3.94
N ALA A 490 -12.56 -4.54 -4.06
CA ALA A 490 -11.29 -5.25 -4.05
C ALA A 490 -10.74 -5.32 -2.62
N HIS A 491 -9.49 -4.94 -2.40
CA HIS A 491 -8.79 -4.98 -1.11
C HIS A 491 -8.36 -3.59 -0.59
N ASP A 492 -9.04 -2.53 -1.02
CA ASP A 492 -8.72 -1.16 -0.62
C ASP A 492 -8.90 -0.96 0.90
N ALA A 493 -7.79 -0.76 1.63
CA ALA A 493 -7.79 -0.56 3.07
C ALA A 493 -8.62 0.65 3.54
N SER A 494 -8.82 1.67 2.68
CA SER A 494 -9.65 2.84 2.98
C SER A 494 -11.14 2.49 3.08
N LYS A 495 -11.56 1.40 2.44
CA LYS A 495 -12.91 0.83 2.45
C LYS A 495 -12.97 -0.52 3.15
N PHE A 496 -12.11 -0.71 4.13
CA PHE A 496 -11.95 -2.00 4.80
C PHE A 496 -13.29 -2.61 5.24
N ILE A 497 -13.47 -3.87 4.84
CA ILE A 497 -14.46 -4.78 5.39
C ILE A 497 -13.78 -6.13 5.74
N PRO A 498 -14.28 -6.89 6.75
CA PRO A 498 -13.64 -8.14 7.18
C PRO A 498 -13.44 -9.16 6.05
N GLN A 499 -14.30 -9.16 5.03
CA GLN A 499 -14.19 -10.07 3.88
C GLN A 499 -12.89 -9.91 3.10
N MET A 500 -12.23 -8.75 3.16
CA MET A 500 -10.90 -8.52 2.55
C MET A 500 -9.78 -9.31 3.23
N THR A 501 -10.06 -9.94 4.36
CA THR A 501 -9.09 -10.76 5.10
C THR A 501 -9.38 -12.25 5.08
N HIS A 502 -10.49 -12.70 4.49
CA HIS A 502 -10.93 -14.10 4.48
C HIS A 502 -10.12 -14.93 3.48
N ILE A 503 -8.95 -15.40 3.87
CA ILE A 503 -8.04 -16.13 3.00
C ILE A 503 -8.22 -17.65 3.11
N PRO A 504 -7.95 -18.41 2.02
CA PRO A 504 -7.74 -19.86 2.11
C PRO A 504 -6.37 -20.17 2.71
N MET A 505 -6.33 -21.21 3.54
CA MET A 505 -5.10 -21.84 4.01
C MET A 505 -5.31 -23.35 4.07
N TYR A 506 -4.38 -24.12 3.50
CA TYR A 506 -4.42 -25.57 3.53
C TYR A 506 -3.03 -26.19 3.40
N MET A 507 -2.89 -27.44 3.84
CA MET A 507 -1.62 -28.15 3.92
C MET A 507 -1.80 -29.60 3.52
N TYR A 508 -0.72 -30.18 3.01
CA TYR A 508 -0.59 -31.63 2.82
C TYR A 508 0.76 -32.09 3.32
N PHE A 509 0.78 -33.22 4.02
CA PHE A 509 2.00 -33.85 4.52
C PHE A 509 2.18 -35.25 3.94
N SER A 510 3.44 -35.65 3.70
CA SER A 510 3.75 -37.03 3.32
C SER A 510 3.47 -37.99 4.48
N ASP A 511 3.28 -39.29 4.18
CA ASP A 511 3.09 -40.29 5.23
C ASP A 511 4.31 -40.31 6.16
N THR A 512 5.53 -40.22 5.62
CA THR A 512 6.76 -40.18 6.43
C THR A 512 6.79 -38.96 7.39
N TYR A 513 6.29 -37.78 6.96
CA TYR A 513 6.20 -36.64 7.86
C TYR A 513 5.18 -36.87 8.99
N VAL A 514 4.04 -37.46 8.64
CA VAL A 514 2.99 -37.77 9.64
C VAL A 514 3.48 -38.77 10.68
N ASP A 515 4.27 -39.77 10.24
CA ASP A 515 4.85 -40.77 11.14
C ASP A 515 5.93 -40.13 12.05
N ASP A 516 6.79 -39.25 11.50
CA ASP A 516 7.86 -38.57 12.23
C ASP A 516 7.33 -37.50 13.21
N PHE A 517 6.22 -36.80 12.86
CA PHE A 517 5.69 -35.62 13.56
C PHE A 517 4.19 -35.75 13.86
N SER A 518 3.73 -36.89 14.31
CA SER A 518 2.32 -37.20 14.56
C SER A 518 1.64 -36.20 15.50
N ASP A 519 2.34 -35.68 16.49
CA ASP A 519 1.81 -34.71 17.46
C ASP A 519 1.54 -33.35 16.78
N LYS A 520 2.46 -32.86 15.94
CA LYS A 520 2.27 -31.61 15.20
C LYS A 520 1.07 -31.70 14.24
N VAL A 521 0.96 -32.83 13.51
CA VAL A 521 -0.16 -33.07 12.59
C VAL A 521 -1.48 -33.19 13.37
N THR A 522 -1.47 -33.84 14.53
CA THR A 522 -2.63 -33.93 15.42
C THR A 522 -3.06 -32.54 15.92
N ASN A 523 -2.12 -31.71 16.35
CA ASN A 523 -2.40 -30.34 16.78
C ASN A 523 -2.97 -29.50 15.64
N LEU A 524 -2.40 -29.56 14.43
CA LEU A 524 -2.93 -28.87 13.25
C LEU A 524 -4.36 -29.31 12.92
N ASN A 525 -4.67 -30.62 12.98
CA ASN A 525 -6.02 -31.13 12.76
C ASN A 525 -7.03 -30.62 13.79
N LYS A 526 -6.62 -30.51 15.07
CA LYS A 526 -7.45 -29.90 16.12
C LYS A 526 -7.62 -28.40 15.92
N ALA A 527 -6.58 -27.73 15.42
CA ALA A 527 -6.53 -26.29 15.29
C ALA A 527 -7.17 -25.74 13.99
N LYS A 528 -7.55 -26.58 13.03
CA LYS A 528 -8.11 -26.13 11.74
C LYS A 528 -9.37 -25.26 11.83
N TYR A 529 -10.07 -25.30 12.96
CA TYR A 529 -11.24 -24.46 13.26
C TYR A 529 -10.89 -23.21 14.10
N ASN A 530 -9.65 -23.11 14.58
CA ASN A 530 -9.22 -21.95 15.34
C ASN A 530 -8.94 -20.77 14.39
N THR A 531 -9.07 -19.56 14.94
CA THR A 531 -8.67 -18.35 14.22
C THR A 531 -7.14 -18.32 14.08
N PHE A 532 -6.68 -17.97 12.89
CA PHE A 532 -5.28 -17.83 12.56
C PHE A 532 -5.07 -16.60 11.65
N THR A 533 -4.01 -15.84 11.86
CA THR A 533 -3.61 -14.74 11.00
C THR A 533 -2.26 -15.04 10.32
N ASN A 534 -2.13 -14.67 9.06
CA ASN A 534 -0.97 -15.07 8.25
C ASN A 534 0.35 -14.41 8.64
N ASP A 535 0.36 -13.41 9.51
CA ASP A 535 1.58 -12.91 10.17
C ASP A 535 2.19 -13.92 11.18
N LEU A 536 1.53 -15.04 11.42
CA LEU A 536 2.03 -16.16 12.23
C LEU A 536 2.65 -17.30 11.39
N ILE A 537 2.69 -17.16 10.08
CA ILE A 537 3.28 -18.14 9.14
C ILE A 537 4.75 -18.43 9.49
N PHE A 538 5.52 -17.42 9.88
CA PHE A 538 6.92 -17.59 10.28
C PHE A 538 7.07 -18.66 11.37
N ASN A 539 6.32 -18.54 12.49
CA ASN A 539 6.37 -19.49 13.59
C ASN A 539 5.92 -20.90 13.17
N MET A 540 4.81 -20.97 12.42
CA MET A 540 4.22 -22.21 11.95
C MET A 540 5.17 -22.98 11.01
N VAL A 541 5.77 -22.31 10.02
CA VAL A 541 6.65 -22.95 9.04
C VAL A 541 7.93 -23.43 9.69
N LEU A 542 8.54 -22.65 10.58
CA LEU A 542 9.71 -23.09 11.34
C LEU A 542 9.41 -24.33 12.17
N SER A 543 8.27 -24.38 12.82
CA SER A 543 7.85 -25.54 13.60
C SER A 543 7.59 -26.77 12.70
N ILE A 544 6.93 -26.59 11.53
CA ILE A 544 6.73 -27.69 10.56
C ILE A 544 8.08 -28.22 10.06
N MET A 545 9.04 -27.35 9.80
CA MET A 545 10.40 -27.74 9.38
C MET A 545 11.26 -28.29 10.53
N ASP A 546 10.73 -28.31 11.75
CA ASP A 546 11.45 -28.68 12.98
C ASP A 546 12.70 -27.83 13.22
N VAL A 547 12.63 -26.54 12.88
CA VAL A 547 13.69 -25.59 13.10
C VAL A 547 13.51 -24.92 14.47
N GLN A 548 14.46 -25.12 15.37
CA GLN A 548 14.46 -24.52 16.68
C GLN A 548 15.28 -23.22 16.66
N VAL A 549 14.66 -22.14 17.08
CA VAL A 549 15.27 -20.81 17.19
C VAL A 549 14.92 -20.24 18.55
N GLU A 550 15.92 -19.95 19.39
CA GLU A 550 15.66 -19.38 20.72
C GLU A 550 15.08 -17.98 20.65
N LYS A 551 15.50 -17.17 19.69
CA LYS A 551 15.09 -15.77 19.53
C LYS A 551 14.22 -15.58 18.30
N GLY A 552 12.99 -15.10 18.49
CA GLY A 552 12.06 -14.76 17.40
C GLY A 552 10.97 -15.81 17.16
N TYR A 553 11.07 -17.03 17.72
CA TYR A 553 9.99 -18.02 17.71
C TYR A 553 9.11 -17.85 18.97
N GLU A 554 7.82 -17.96 18.79
CA GLU A 554 6.81 -17.75 19.84
C GLU A 554 5.79 -18.91 19.81
N ALA A 555 5.89 -19.85 20.76
CA ALA A 555 5.04 -21.04 20.81
C ALA A 555 3.54 -20.74 20.98
N ASN A 556 3.18 -19.60 21.60
CA ASN A 556 1.80 -19.14 21.73
C ASN A 556 1.25 -18.55 20.41
N ASN A 557 2.12 -18.27 19.45
CA ASN A 557 1.83 -17.81 18.09
C ASN A 557 2.03 -18.90 17.03
N ASP A 558 2.31 -20.13 17.43
CA ASP A 558 2.48 -21.28 16.56
C ASP A 558 1.26 -22.21 16.64
N ILE A 559 0.50 -22.30 15.54
CA ILE A 559 -0.72 -23.12 15.47
C ILE A 559 -0.43 -24.64 15.53
N THR A 560 0.82 -25.06 15.34
CA THR A 560 1.24 -26.46 15.52
C THR A 560 1.46 -26.81 17.00
N SER A 561 1.59 -25.79 17.85
CA SER A 561 1.89 -25.92 19.27
C SER A 561 0.61 -26.18 20.09
N ASP A 562 0.73 -26.98 21.13
CA ASP A 562 -0.30 -27.12 22.17
C ASP A 562 -0.51 -25.84 23.00
N LYS A 563 0.49 -24.93 22.99
CA LYS A 563 0.47 -23.62 23.65
C LYS A 563 -0.17 -22.51 22.81
N TYR A 564 -0.66 -22.82 21.60
CA TYR A 564 -1.27 -21.82 20.73
C TYR A 564 -2.40 -21.06 21.42
N ASP A 565 -2.29 -19.72 21.46
CA ASP A 565 -3.32 -18.87 22.07
C ASP A 565 -4.53 -18.73 21.14
N LYS A 566 -5.66 -19.36 21.54
CA LYS A 566 -6.92 -19.43 20.79
C LYS A 566 -7.87 -18.26 21.08
N THR A 567 -7.45 -17.28 21.89
CA THR A 567 -8.31 -16.16 22.31
C THR A 567 -8.72 -15.33 21.11
N THR A 568 -9.97 -15.45 20.69
CA THR A 568 -10.49 -14.84 19.45
C THR A 568 -10.34 -13.32 19.43
N SER A 569 -10.52 -12.64 20.58
CA SER A 569 -10.44 -11.18 20.68
C SER A 569 -9.05 -10.59 20.44
N ARG A 570 -7.99 -11.41 20.44
CA ARG A 570 -6.63 -10.95 20.12
C ARG A 570 -6.40 -10.72 18.64
N PHE A 571 -7.16 -11.43 17.78
CA PHE A 571 -6.89 -11.43 16.33
C PHE A 571 -7.35 -10.13 15.66
N LYS A 572 -6.41 -9.45 15.05
CA LYS A 572 -6.57 -8.14 14.42
C LYS A 572 -5.96 -8.14 13.02
N THR A 573 -6.28 -7.09 12.28
CA THR A 573 -5.72 -6.79 10.97
C THR A 573 -5.33 -5.32 10.87
N LEU A 574 -4.77 -4.89 9.74
CA LEU A 574 -4.29 -3.54 9.49
C LEU A 574 -3.30 -3.07 10.59
N TYR A 575 -2.31 -3.91 10.87
CA TYR A 575 -1.31 -3.66 11.93
C TYR A 575 -1.94 -3.45 13.32
N GLY A 576 -2.92 -4.25 13.66
CA GLY A 576 -3.60 -4.21 14.96
C GLY A 576 -4.69 -3.14 15.09
N LYS A 577 -5.02 -2.40 14.03
CA LYS A 577 -5.99 -1.28 14.08
C LYS A 577 -7.45 -1.72 13.99
N LYS A 578 -7.73 -2.88 13.39
CA LYS A 578 -9.10 -3.39 13.19
C LYS A 578 -9.25 -4.80 13.74
N GLN A 579 -10.40 -5.09 14.31
CA GLN A 579 -10.80 -6.46 14.67
C GLN A 579 -11.16 -7.24 13.40
N ILE A 580 -10.86 -8.54 13.39
CA ILE A 580 -11.19 -9.44 12.28
C ILE A 580 -12.62 -10.00 12.46
N LEU A 581 -13.02 -10.26 13.73
CA LEU A 581 -14.28 -10.86 14.13
C LEU A 581 -15.08 -9.91 15.03
#